data_4c051fe27591b2f025c94452e2f9f747
#
_entry.id   4c051fe27591b2f025c94452e2f9f747
#
_cell.length_a   1.000
_cell.length_b   1.000
_cell.length_c   1.000
_cell.angle_alpha   90.00
_cell.angle_beta   90.00
_cell.angle_gamma   90.00
#
_symmetry.space_group_name_H-M   'P 1'
#
loop_
_entity.id
_entity.type
_entity.pdbx_description
1 polymer ?
#
loop_
_entity_poly.entity_id
_entity_poly.type
_entity_poly.pdbx_seq_one_letter_code
_entity_poly.pdbx_strand_id
1 'polypeptide(L)'
;TCALPICIITLVFKKGMIYMKVNKYLIFILGALGGLLYGYDNGVISGALLFIHKDIPLNSTTEGIVVSSMLIGAIIGAGSSGPLADKLGRRRLVMLIAVVFIIGALTLAFSTNLALLIVGRLIIGLAVGGSMSTVPVYLTEMAPTEYRGSLGSLNQLMITIGILAAYLVNYAFANIEGWRWMLGLAVVPSVILLIGIYFMPESPRWLLENRSEEAARKVMKIT
;
A
#
# COMPACT_ATOMS: atom_id res chain seq x y z
N THR A 1 21.33 -17.68 13.73
CA THR A 1 19.99 -17.80 14.32
C THR A 1 19.06 -16.86 13.56
N CYS A 2 18.43 -17.41 12.52
CA CYS A 2 17.48 -16.69 11.70
C CYS A 2 16.13 -16.67 12.44
N ALA A 3 15.59 -15.50 12.72
CA ALA A 3 14.30 -15.39 13.38
C ALA A 3 13.21 -16.05 12.49
N LEU A 4 12.51 -17.03 13.04
CA LEU A 4 11.54 -17.90 12.35
C LEU A 4 10.58 -17.21 11.34
N PRO A 5 9.99 -16.03 11.61
CA PRO A 5 9.05 -15.42 10.67
C PRO A 5 9.71 -14.95 9.36
N ILE A 6 10.95 -14.48 9.42
CA ILE A 6 11.69 -14.02 8.23
C ILE A 6 12.11 -15.19 7.34
N CYS A 7 12.42 -16.34 7.95
CA CYS A 7 12.84 -17.55 7.22
C CYS A 7 11.67 -18.20 6.46
N ILE A 8 10.46 -18.19 7.03
CA ILE A 8 9.25 -18.72 6.38
C ILE A 8 8.86 -17.82 5.20
N ILE A 9 8.89 -16.50 5.38
CA ILE A 9 8.65 -15.54 4.29
C ILE A 9 9.67 -15.74 3.16
N THR A 10 10.95 -15.95 3.49
CA THR A 10 12.01 -16.16 2.50
C THR A 10 11.87 -17.49 1.74
N LEU A 11 11.37 -18.55 2.39
CA LEU A 11 11.15 -19.87 1.77
C LEU A 11 9.93 -19.88 0.82
N VAL A 12 8.84 -19.22 1.19
CA VAL A 12 7.66 -19.07 0.33
C VAL A 12 8.00 -18.25 -0.93
N PHE A 13 8.87 -17.25 -0.82
CA PHE A 13 9.29 -16.41 -1.95
C PHE A 13 10.37 -17.03 -2.85
N LYS A 14 11.06 -18.11 -2.43
CA LYS A 14 12.14 -18.72 -3.22
C LYS A 14 11.66 -19.66 -4.35
N LYS A 15 10.39 -20.07 -4.37
CA LYS A 15 9.88 -21.15 -5.23
C LYS A 15 8.99 -20.73 -6.41
N GLY A 16 8.73 -19.42 -6.61
CA GLY A 16 7.74 -18.99 -7.61
C GLY A 16 8.22 -17.91 -8.58
N MET A 17 9.33 -18.13 -9.29
CA MET A 17 9.75 -17.20 -10.35
C MET A 17 9.17 -17.65 -11.70
N ILE A 18 7.85 -17.56 -11.85
CA ILE A 18 7.20 -17.63 -13.16
C ILE A 18 7.28 -16.22 -13.74
N TYR A 19 8.27 -15.97 -14.59
CA TYR A 19 8.34 -14.75 -15.38
C TYR A 19 7.24 -14.78 -16.43
N MET A 20 6.07 -14.22 -16.12
CA MET A 20 5.10 -13.85 -17.14
C MET A 20 5.68 -12.66 -17.94
N LYS A 21 5.44 -12.65 -19.25
CA LYS A 21 5.73 -11.50 -20.11
C LYS A 21 4.97 -10.31 -19.54
N VAL A 22 5.68 -9.37 -18.88
CA VAL A 22 5.05 -8.26 -18.17
C VAL A 22 4.45 -7.34 -19.21
N ASN A 23 3.14 -7.31 -19.26
CA ASN A 23 2.45 -6.37 -20.14
C ASN A 23 2.58 -4.97 -19.51
N LYS A 24 2.98 -3.98 -20.30
CA LYS A 24 3.05 -2.57 -19.88
C LYS A 24 1.80 -2.10 -19.14
N TYR A 25 0.63 -2.61 -19.50
CA TYR A 25 -0.63 -2.32 -18.82
C TYR A 25 -0.66 -2.81 -17.36
N LEU A 26 0.03 -3.91 -17.04
CA LEU A 26 0.11 -4.40 -15.66
C LEU A 26 0.90 -3.45 -14.77
N ILE A 27 1.98 -2.87 -15.29
CA ILE A 27 2.78 -1.86 -14.57
C ILE A 27 1.91 -0.64 -14.27
N PHE A 28 1.13 -0.18 -15.26
CA PHE A 28 0.21 0.95 -15.09
C PHE A 28 -0.87 0.67 -14.04
N ILE A 29 -1.51 -0.51 -14.11
CA ILE A 29 -2.57 -0.90 -13.16
C ILE A 29 -2.01 -0.96 -11.73
N LEU A 30 -0.84 -1.54 -11.52
CA LEU A 30 -0.26 -1.67 -10.19
C LEU A 30 0.18 -0.32 -9.60
N GLY A 31 0.71 0.57 -10.45
CA GLY A 31 0.99 1.94 -10.04
C GLY A 31 -0.27 2.70 -9.65
N ALA A 32 -1.30 2.48 -10.41
CA ALA A 32 -2.61 3.02 -10.17
C ALA A 32 -3.20 2.57 -8.81
N LEU A 33 -3.05 1.30 -8.45
CA LEU A 33 -3.57 0.76 -7.19
C LEU A 33 -2.91 1.36 -5.95
N GLY A 34 -1.62 1.70 -6.00
CA GLY A 34 -0.95 2.40 -4.90
C GLY A 34 -1.57 3.77 -4.60
N GLY A 35 -1.84 4.55 -5.64
CA GLY A 35 -2.55 5.82 -5.51
C GLY A 35 -3.99 5.66 -5.02
N LEU A 36 -4.70 4.66 -5.54
CA LEU A 36 -6.08 4.37 -5.14
C LEU A 36 -6.18 4.03 -3.65
N LEU A 37 -5.27 3.22 -3.11
CA LEU A 37 -5.24 2.88 -1.69
C LEU A 37 -5.09 4.11 -0.81
N TYR A 38 -4.14 4.99 -1.15
CA TYR A 38 -3.93 6.24 -0.43
C TYR A 38 -5.16 7.14 -0.49
N GLY A 39 -5.75 7.30 -1.67
CA GLY A 39 -6.97 8.09 -1.85
C GLY A 39 -8.15 7.53 -1.07
N TYR A 40 -8.34 6.21 -1.11
CA TYR A 40 -9.40 5.54 -0.37
C TYR A 40 -9.27 5.75 1.14
N ASP A 41 -8.08 5.57 1.71
CA ASP A 41 -7.87 5.77 3.15
C ASP A 41 -8.15 7.20 3.59
N ASN A 42 -7.72 8.20 2.81
CA ASN A 42 -8.03 9.60 3.09
C ASN A 42 -9.52 9.92 3.01
N GLY A 43 -10.23 9.34 2.04
CA GLY A 43 -11.66 9.59 1.87
C GLY A 43 -12.52 8.86 2.89
N VAL A 44 -12.15 7.62 3.24
CA VAL A 44 -13.02 6.77 4.08
C VAL A 44 -13.10 7.26 5.52
N ILE A 45 -12.02 7.83 6.08
CA ILE A 45 -11.99 8.27 7.47
C ILE A 45 -12.98 9.38 7.76
N SER A 46 -13.17 10.32 6.82
CA SER A 46 -14.08 11.45 7.00
C SER A 46 -15.53 11.00 7.21
N GLY A 47 -15.97 9.95 6.49
CA GLY A 47 -17.29 9.37 6.69
C GLY A 47 -17.37 8.44 7.88
N ALA A 48 -16.35 7.61 8.10
CA ALA A 48 -16.32 6.68 9.22
C ALA A 48 -16.37 7.39 10.59
N LEU A 49 -15.69 8.52 10.75
CA LEU A 49 -15.69 9.31 11.99
C LEU A 49 -17.10 9.71 12.42
N LEU A 50 -18.00 10.00 11.48
CA LEU A 50 -19.39 10.37 11.81
C LEU A 50 -20.15 9.27 12.56
N PHE A 51 -19.75 8.01 12.38
CA PHE A 51 -20.42 6.85 12.97
C PHE A 51 -19.61 6.23 14.13
N ILE A 52 -18.30 6.38 14.14
CA ILE A 52 -17.40 5.88 15.21
C ILE A 52 -17.80 6.46 16.58
N HIS A 53 -18.23 7.72 16.62
CA HIS A 53 -18.67 8.38 17.85
C HIS A 53 -19.78 7.65 18.61
N LYS A 54 -20.59 6.84 17.92
CA LYS A 54 -21.69 6.09 18.54
C LYS A 54 -21.21 4.89 19.34
N ASP A 55 -20.11 4.25 18.85
CA ASP A 55 -19.55 3.05 19.47
C ASP A 55 -18.39 3.38 20.42
N ILE A 56 -17.60 4.37 20.07
CA ILE A 56 -16.40 4.78 20.80
C ILE A 56 -16.52 6.27 21.11
N PRO A 57 -16.60 6.64 22.40
CA PRO A 57 -16.75 8.04 22.77
C PRO A 57 -15.48 8.82 22.38
N LEU A 58 -15.60 9.64 21.36
CA LEU A 58 -14.54 10.53 20.89
C LEU A 58 -14.91 11.98 21.20
N ASN A 59 -13.94 12.78 21.61
CA ASN A 59 -14.02 14.22 21.63
C ASN A 59 -13.16 14.81 20.52
N SER A 60 -13.28 16.09 20.24
CA SER A 60 -12.52 16.75 19.15
C SER A 60 -11.01 16.57 19.25
N THR A 61 -10.47 16.45 20.46
CA THR A 61 -9.04 16.21 20.69
C THR A 61 -8.66 14.78 20.29
N THR A 62 -9.45 13.78 20.71
CA THR A 62 -9.18 12.37 20.40
C THR A 62 -9.39 12.07 18.92
N GLU A 63 -10.36 12.70 18.26
CA GLU A 63 -10.49 12.67 16.80
C GLU A 63 -9.23 13.18 16.10
N GLY A 64 -8.75 14.36 16.52
CA GLY A 64 -7.51 14.93 15.99
C GLY A 64 -6.33 13.97 16.16
N ILE A 65 -6.23 13.27 17.31
CA ILE A 65 -5.18 12.28 17.55
C ILE A 65 -5.31 11.07 16.60
N VAL A 66 -6.53 10.55 16.40
CA VAL A 66 -6.78 9.42 15.48
C VAL A 66 -6.39 9.80 14.05
N VAL A 67 -6.74 10.99 13.58
CA VAL A 67 -6.37 11.45 12.24
C VAL A 67 -4.87 11.68 12.13
N SER A 68 -4.27 12.37 13.10
CA SER A 68 -2.84 12.74 13.09
C SER A 68 -1.91 11.53 13.25
N SER A 69 -2.34 10.48 13.94
CA SER A 69 -1.53 9.27 14.14
C SER A 69 -1.13 8.60 12.83
N MET A 70 -1.98 8.64 11.80
CA MET A 70 -1.63 8.19 10.46
C MET A 70 -0.44 8.97 9.87
N LEU A 71 -0.38 10.29 10.07
CA LEU A 71 0.71 11.12 9.55
C LEU A 71 2.04 10.76 10.22
N ILE A 72 2.03 10.48 11.52
CA ILE A 72 3.22 10.02 12.26
C ILE A 72 3.70 8.70 11.67
N GLY A 73 2.79 7.74 11.47
CA GLY A 73 3.10 6.49 10.78
C GLY A 73 3.69 6.71 9.38
N ALA A 74 3.11 7.63 8.60
CA ALA A 74 3.56 7.93 7.25
C ALA A 74 4.98 8.53 7.20
N ILE A 75 5.34 9.41 8.14
CA ILE A 75 6.70 9.95 8.25
C ILE A 75 7.72 8.82 8.51
N ILE A 76 7.41 7.92 9.45
CA ILE A 76 8.28 6.78 9.77
C ILE A 76 8.37 5.82 8.58
N GLY A 77 7.23 5.52 7.95
CA GLY A 77 7.15 4.66 6.77
C GLY A 77 7.95 5.20 5.58
N ALA A 78 7.81 6.48 5.27
CA ALA A 78 8.56 7.14 4.21
C ALA A 78 10.08 7.16 4.50
N GLY A 79 10.47 7.52 5.72
CA GLY A 79 11.88 7.59 6.13
C GLY A 79 12.57 6.22 6.13
N SER A 80 11.85 5.15 6.48
CA SER A 80 12.39 3.78 6.51
C SER A 80 12.38 3.09 5.14
N SER A 81 11.57 3.54 4.20
CA SER A 81 11.36 2.87 2.92
C SER A 81 12.60 2.84 2.03
N GLY A 82 13.42 3.91 1.99
CA GLY A 82 14.63 3.97 1.19
C GLY A 82 15.63 2.87 1.56
N PRO A 83 16.15 2.84 2.80
CA PRO A 83 17.06 1.80 3.25
C PRO A 83 16.51 0.38 3.14
N LEU A 84 15.19 0.19 3.34
CA LEU A 84 14.54 -1.09 3.16
C LEU A 84 14.45 -1.50 1.68
N ALA A 85 14.16 -0.56 0.78
CA ALA A 85 14.12 -0.80 -0.66
C ALA A 85 15.47 -1.27 -1.20
N ASP A 86 16.55 -0.67 -0.72
CA ASP A 86 17.91 -1.04 -1.13
C ASP A 86 18.30 -2.44 -0.62
N LYS A 87 17.92 -2.80 0.60
CA LYS A 87 18.24 -4.11 1.20
C LYS A 87 17.35 -5.25 0.69
N LEU A 88 16.04 -5.04 0.62
CA LEU A 88 15.06 -6.09 0.31
C LEU A 88 14.74 -6.21 -1.18
N GLY A 89 14.91 -5.12 -1.92
CA GLY A 89 14.40 -4.94 -3.28
C GLY A 89 13.05 -4.23 -3.29
N ARG A 90 12.78 -3.50 -4.38
CA ARG A 90 11.58 -2.67 -4.53
C ARG A 90 10.30 -3.54 -4.51
N ARG A 91 10.29 -4.63 -5.25
CA ARG A 91 9.16 -5.57 -5.31
C ARG A 91 8.80 -6.13 -3.94
N ARG A 92 9.79 -6.64 -3.21
CA ARG A 92 9.55 -7.26 -1.89
C ARG A 92 9.07 -6.24 -0.88
N LEU A 93 9.60 -5.02 -0.94
CA LEU A 93 9.14 -3.94 -0.06
C LEU A 93 7.69 -3.59 -0.34
N VAL A 94 7.27 -3.45 -1.61
CA VAL A 94 5.86 -3.16 -1.94
C VAL A 94 4.94 -4.29 -1.50
N MET A 95 5.34 -5.56 -1.60
CA MET A 95 4.57 -6.67 -1.03
C MET A 95 4.43 -6.56 0.49
N LEU A 96 5.51 -6.24 1.19
CA LEU A 96 5.49 -6.04 2.64
C LEU A 96 4.57 -4.88 3.03
N ILE A 97 4.64 -3.76 2.31
CA ILE A 97 3.75 -2.61 2.48
C ILE A 97 2.28 -3.01 2.31
N ALA A 98 1.94 -3.79 1.28
CA ALA A 98 0.58 -4.27 1.05
C ALA A 98 0.08 -5.15 2.22
N VAL A 99 0.94 -6.02 2.76
CA VAL A 99 0.60 -6.85 3.93
C VAL A 99 0.40 -5.98 5.18
N VAL A 100 1.28 -5.01 5.43
CA VAL A 100 1.15 -4.07 6.56
C VAL A 100 -0.14 -3.26 6.44
N PHE A 101 -0.51 -2.84 5.22
CA PHE A 101 -1.77 -2.14 4.96
C PHE A 101 -2.98 -3.02 5.30
N ILE A 102 -2.98 -4.29 4.88
CA ILE A 102 -4.04 -5.26 5.19
C ILE A 102 -4.18 -5.42 6.71
N ILE A 103 -3.07 -5.60 7.42
CA ILE A 103 -3.07 -5.73 8.89
C ILE A 103 -3.66 -4.47 9.54
N GLY A 104 -3.26 -3.29 9.09
CA GLY A 104 -3.78 -2.02 9.59
C GLY A 104 -5.28 -1.85 9.35
N ALA A 105 -5.76 -2.17 8.12
CA ALA A 105 -7.17 -2.10 7.77
C ALA A 105 -8.03 -3.08 8.59
N LEU A 106 -7.55 -4.30 8.81
CA LEU A 106 -8.21 -5.27 9.69
C LEU A 106 -8.21 -4.79 11.14
N THR A 107 -7.09 -4.25 11.65
CA THR A 107 -7.03 -3.69 13.00
C THR A 107 -8.07 -2.58 13.19
N LEU A 108 -8.26 -1.72 12.20
CA LEU A 108 -9.30 -0.68 12.23
C LEU A 108 -10.71 -1.27 12.18
N ALA A 109 -10.96 -2.23 11.29
CA ALA A 109 -12.26 -2.87 11.13
C ALA A 109 -12.73 -3.59 12.43
N PHE A 110 -11.79 -4.19 13.16
CA PHE A 110 -12.05 -4.89 14.43
C PHE A 110 -11.78 -4.04 15.67
N SER A 111 -11.58 -2.73 15.52
CA SER A 111 -11.29 -1.86 16.66
C SER A 111 -12.52 -1.73 17.58
N THR A 112 -12.27 -1.89 18.87
CA THR A 112 -13.28 -1.79 19.94
C THR A 112 -13.03 -0.60 20.88
N ASN A 113 -11.88 0.03 20.77
CA ASN A 113 -11.49 1.15 21.62
C ASN A 113 -10.58 2.14 20.88
N LEU A 114 -10.42 3.33 21.47
CA LEU A 114 -9.59 4.40 20.93
C LEU A 114 -8.13 3.97 20.68
N ALA A 115 -7.55 3.16 21.57
CA ALA A 115 -6.16 2.75 21.42
C ALA A 115 -5.95 1.89 20.16
N LEU A 116 -6.86 0.97 19.87
CA LEU A 116 -6.82 0.16 18.64
C LEU A 116 -7.03 1.00 17.37
N LEU A 117 -7.88 2.05 17.42
CA LEU A 117 -8.03 2.99 16.33
C LEU A 117 -6.70 3.71 16.05
N ILE A 118 -6.02 4.21 17.08
CA ILE A 118 -4.73 4.90 16.94
C ILE A 118 -3.67 3.93 16.39
N VAL A 119 -3.58 2.73 16.93
CA VAL A 119 -2.62 1.71 16.46
C VAL A 119 -2.89 1.32 15.01
N GLY A 120 -4.13 1.06 14.64
CA GLY A 120 -4.50 0.76 13.25
C GLY A 120 -4.14 1.90 12.29
N ARG A 121 -4.36 3.16 12.70
CA ARG A 121 -3.97 4.34 11.94
C ARG A 121 -2.46 4.48 11.78
N LEU A 122 -1.69 4.23 12.84
CA LEU A 122 -0.24 4.21 12.76
C LEU A 122 0.27 3.14 11.77
N ILE A 123 -0.31 1.94 11.81
CA ILE A 123 0.06 0.83 10.92
C ILE A 123 -0.28 1.18 9.45
N ILE A 124 -1.48 1.72 9.19
CA ILE A 124 -1.84 2.18 7.84
C ILE A 124 -0.90 3.31 7.41
N GLY A 125 -0.60 4.25 8.30
CA GLY A 125 0.34 5.32 8.02
C GLY A 125 1.71 4.81 7.58
N LEU A 126 2.29 3.84 8.29
CA LEU A 126 3.54 3.18 7.89
C LEU A 126 3.47 2.63 6.46
N ALA A 127 2.39 1.94 6.14
CA ALA A 127 2.19 1.37 4.81
C ALA A 127 2.04 2.46 3.73
N VAL A 128 1.23 3.48 4.00
CA VAL A 128 0.99 4.60 3.07
C VAL A 128 2.27 5.38 2.81
N GLY A 129 3.02 5.77 3.87
CA GLY A 129 4.27 6.50 3.71
C GLY A 129 5.32 5.71 2.93
N GLY A 130 5.47 4.42 3.24
CA GLY A 130 6.33 3.51 2.48
C GLY A 130 5.90 3.36 1.02
N SER A 131 4.58 3.26 0.77
CA SER A 131 4.02 3.15 -0.59
C SER A 131 4.28 4.41 -1.40
N MET A 132 4.01 5.60 -0.85
CA MET A 132 4.21 6.87 -1.55
C MET A 132 5.66 7.11 -1.95
N SER A 133 6.62 6.58 -1.18
CA SER A 133 8.05 6.69 -1.52
C SER A 133 8.49 5.60 -2.49
N THR A 134 8.04 4.35 -2.32
CA THR A 134 8.58 3.19 -3.03
C THR A 134 7.89 2.92 -4.36
N VAL A 135 6.55 3.04 -4.42
CA VAL A 135 5.78 2.68 -5.61
C VAL A 135 6.13 3.55 -6.83
N PRO A 136 6.21 4.90 -6.74
CA PRO A 136 6.60 5.71 -7.88
C PRO A 136 8.02 5.40 -8.39
N VAL A 137 8.95 5.13 -7.48
CA VAL A 137 10.33 4.76 -7.84
C VAL A 137 10.34 3.43 -8.58
N TYR A 138 9.68 2.41 -8.05
CA TYR A 138 9.58 1.10 -8.68
C TYR A 138 8.98 1.18 -10.08
N LEU A 139 7.90 1.96 -10.24
CA LEU A 139 7.24 2.14 -11.54
C LEU A 139 8.11 2.85 -12.56
N THR A 140 8.81 3.91 -12.14
CA THR A 140 9.72 4.65 -13.04
C THR A 140 10.95 3.82 -13.43
N GLU A 141 11.41 2.91 -12.57
CA GLU A 141 12.49 1.96 -12.88
C GLU A 141 12.04 0.86 -13.85
N MET A 142 10.75 0.48 -13.82
CA MET A 142 10.16 -0.56 -14.68
C MET A 142 9.64 -0.01 -16.01
N ALA A 143 9.27 1.26 -16.06
CA ALA A 143 8.64 1.84 -17.24
C ALA A 143 9.65 2.36 -18.27
N PRO A 144 9.36 2.21 -19.58
CA PRO A 144 10.09 2.91 -20.64
C PRO A 144 10.09 4.42 -20.41
N THR A 145 11.17 5.08 -20.85
CA THR A 145 11.39 6.52 -20.63
C THR A 145 10.23 7.41 -21.11
N GLU A 146 9.57 7.00 -22.19
CA GLU A 146 8.45 7.71 -22.82
C GLU A 146 7.21 7.82 -21.91
N TYR A 147 7.00 6.85 -21.01
CA TYR A 147 5.81 6.77 -20.18
C TYR A 147 6.00 7.26 -18.73
N ARG A 148 7.21 7.64 -18.34
CA ARG A 148 7.52 8.03 -16.94
C ARG A 148 6.70 9.23 -16.46
N GLY A 149 6.48 10.22 -17.33
CA GLY A 149 5.66 11.40 -17.00
C GLY A 149 4.18 11.05 -16.80
N SER A 150 3.64 10.17 -17.66
CA SER A 150 2.23 9.75 -17.56
C SER A 150 1.94 8.91 -16.32
N LEU A 151 2.93 8.20 -15.77
CA LEU A 151 2.77 7.44 -14.54
C LEU A 151 2.51 8.34 -13.32
N GLY A 152 3.16 9.50 -13.25
CA GLY A 152 2.89 10.48 -12.18
C GLY A 152 1.45 11.00 -12.23
N SER A 153 0.99 11.38 -13.43
CA SER A 153 -0.39 11.85 -13.63
C SER A 153 -1.41 10.75 -13.35
N LEU A 154 -1.12 9.51 -13.74
CA LEU A 154 -1.97 8.35 -13.46
C LEU A 154 -2.09 8.10 -11.95
N ASN A 155 -1.00 8.17 -11.22
CA ASN A 155 -1.01 8.00 -9.77
C ASN A 155 -1.91 9.06 -9.11
N GLN A 156 -1.80 10.33 -9.51
CA GLN A 156 -2.64 11.40 -8.98
C GLN A 156 -4.12 11.20 -9.33
N LEU A 157 -4.41 10.78 -10.55
CA LEU A 157 -5.78 10.44 -10.98
C LEU A 157 -6.37 9.34 -10.10
N MET A 158 -5.59 8.30 -9.82
CA MET A 158 -6.04 7.17 -9.01
C MET A 158 -6.23 7.52 -7.53
N ILE A 159 -5.46 8.48 -6.99
CA ILE A 159 -5.73 9.06 -5.67
C ILE A 159 -7.13 9.68 -5.65
N THR A 160 -7.45 10.48 -6.66
CA THR A 160 -8.77 11.15 -6.76
C THR A 160 -9.91 10.13 -6.91
N ILE A 161 -9.71 9.10 -7.74
CA ILE A 161 -10.68 8.00 -7.90
C ILE A 161 -10.84 7.23 -6.58
N GLY A 162 -9.75 7.01 -5.83
CA GLY A 162 -9.77 6.38 -4.51
C GLY A 162 -10.62 7.16 -3.50
N ILE A 163 -10.46 8.48 -3.46
CA ILE A 163 -11.27 9.37 -2.61
C ILE A 163 -12.75 9.27 -3.01
N LEU A 164 -13.06 9.32 -4.31
CA LEU A 164 -14.42 9.17 -4.79
C LEU A 164 -15.01 7.80 -4.41
N ALA A 165 -14.25 6.72 -4.59
CA ALA A 165 -14.67 5.37 -4.20
C ALA A 165 -14.97 5.28 -2.70
N ALA A 166 -14.13 5.91 -1.87
CA ALA A 166 -14.34 5.97 -0.42
C ALA A 166 -15.64 6.70 -0.07
N TYR A 167 -15.95 7.82 -0.73
CA TYR A 167 -17.20 8.54 -0.50
C TYR A 167 -18.42 7.74 -0.93
N LEU A 168 -18.34 7.00 -2.03
CA LEU A 168 -19.41 6.10 -2.45
C LEU A 168 -19.63 4.97 -1.45
N VAL A 169 -18.56 4.39 -0.92
CA VAL A 169 -18.63 3.37 0.13
C VAL A 169 -19.23 3.97 1.41
N ASN A 170 -18.77 5.14 1.85
CA ASN A 170 -19.32 5.83 3.00
C ASN A 170 -20.84 6.07 2.84
N TYR A 171 -21.26 6.51 1.67
CA TYR A 171 -22.68 6.72 1.36
C TYR A 171 -23.48 5.39 1.38
N ALA A 172 -22.94 4.33 0.78
CA ALA A 172 -23.63 3.02 0.73
C ALA A 172 -23.82 2.39 2.12
N PHE A 173 -22.85 2.58 3.03
CA PHE A 173 -22.89 2.02 4.37
C PHE A 173 -23.40 3.01 5.43
N ALA A 174 -23.75 4.24 5.06
CA ALA A 174 -24.27 5.25 5.99
C ALA A 174 -25.57 4.80 6.68
N ASN A 175 -26.49 4.17 5.94
CA ASN A 175 -27.79 3.75 6.47
C ASN A 175 -27.70 2.66 7.55
N ILE A 176 -26.65 1.84 7.52
CA ILE A 176 -26.43 0.76 8.51
C ILE A 176 -25.36 1.13 9.54
N GLU A 177 -24.88 2.40 9.49
CA GLU A 177 -23.83 2.91 10.38
C GLU A 177 -22.56 2.04 10.38
N GLY A 178 -22.30 1.38 9.26
CA GLY A 178 -21.31 0.31 9.10
C GLY A 178 -19.87 0.81 8.94
N TRP A 179 -19.38 1.68 9.83
CA TRP A 179 -18.03 2.25 9.75
C TRP A 179 -16.93 1.18 9.74
N ARG A 180 -17.14 0.02 10.37
CA ARG A 180 -16.21 -1.11 10.33
C ARG A 180 -16.06 -1.68 8.93
N TRP A 181 -17.16 -1.77 8.18
CA TRP A 181 -17.16 -2.18 6.78
C TRP A 181 -16.51 -1.14 5.88
N MET A 182 -16.77 0.15 6.15
CA MET A 182 -16.13 1.24 5.39
C MET A 182 -14.60 1.11 5.47
N LEU A 183 -14.04 0.96 6.67
CA LEU A 183 -12.60 0.82 6.89
C LEU A 183 -12.07 -0.54 6.42
N GLY A 184 -12.83 -1.62 6.64
CA GLY A 184 -12.44 -2.99 6.26
C GLY A 184 -12.35 -3.21 4.75
N LEU A 185 -13.17 -2.54 3.95
CA LEU A 185 -13.15 -2.66 2.48
C LEU A 185 -11.82 -2.21 1.86
N ALA A 186 -11.00 -1.44 2.55
CA ALA A 186 -9.63 -1.11 2.14
C ALA A 186 -8.74 -2.37 1.94
N VAL A 187 -9.10 -3.49 2.54
CA VAL A 187 -8.42 -4.77 2.33
C VAL A 187 -8.53 -5.24 0.88
N VAL A 188 -9.66 -5.00 0.20
CA VAL A 188 -9.89 -5.49 -1.17
C VAL A 188 -8.85 -4.97 -2.16
N PRO A 189 -8.67 -3.65 -2.35
CA PRO A 189 -7.65 -3.14 -3.26
C PRO A 189 -6.23 -3.48 -2.79
N SER A 190 -6.00 -3.64 -1.48
CA SER A 190 -4.69 -4.05 -0.94
C SER A 190 -4.32 -5.47 -1.32
N VAL A 191 -5.27 -6.40 -1.27
CA VAL A 191 -5.07 -7.79 -1.72
C VAL A 191 -4.84 -7.84 -3.22
N ILE A 192 -5.57 -7.05 -4.00
CA ILE A 192 -5.36 -6.96 -5.46
C ILE A 192 -3.94 -6.45 -5.76
N LEU A 193 -3.48 -5.42 -5.04
CA LEU A 193 -2.11 -4.92 -5.15
C LEU A 193 -1.08 -6.01 -4.80
N LEU A 194 -1.28 -6.72 -3.69
CA LEU A 194 -0.39 -7.79 -3.23
C LEU A 194 -0.26 -8.90 -4.28
N ILE A 195 -1.39 -9.36 -4.82
CA ILE A 195 -1.43 -10.38 -5.88
C ILE A 195 -0.74 -9.86 -7.14
N GLY A 196 -1.04 -8.63 -7.55
CA GLY A 196 -0.44 -8.03 -8.74
C GLY A 196 1.09 -7.92 -8.64
N ILE A 197 1.60 -7.40 -7.54
CA ILE A 197 3.05 -7.31 -7.30
C ILE A 197 3.72 -8.68 -7.18
N TYR A 198 3.00 -9.70 -6.73
CA TYR A 198 3.53 -11.07 -6.66
C TYR A 198 3.94 -11.60 -8.05
N PHE A 199 3.26 -11.22 -9.10
CA PHE A 199 3.57 -11.62 -10.49
C PHE A 199 4.59 -10.69 -11.19
N MET A 200 4.94 -9.55 -10.58
CA MET A 200 5.90 -8.60 -11.16
C MET A 200 7.35 -9.03 -10.92
N PRO A 201 8.27 -8.77 -11.85
CA PRO A 201 9.70 -8.95 -11.63
C PRO A 201 10.27 -7.89 -10.69
N GLU A 202 11.48 -8.13 -10.18
CA GLU A 202 12.21 -7.12 -9.40
C GLU A 202 12.73 -6.00 -10.31
N SER A 203 13.00 -4.82 -9.74
CA SER A 203 13.55 -3.68 -10.48
C SER A 203 14.86 -4.03 -11.18
N PRO A 204 15.01 -3.69 -12.49
CA PRO A 204 16.26 -3.90 -13.22
C PRO A 204 17.45 -3.20 -12.57
N ARG A 205 17.24 -2.00 -12.04
CA ARG A 205 18.27 -1.20 -11.36
C ARG A 205 18.75 -1.91 -10.10
N TRP A 206 17.86 -2.39 -9.27
CA TRP A 206 18.22 -3.13 -8.06
C TRP A 206 18.96 -4.44 -8.39
N LEU A 207 18.54 -5.14 -9.44
CA LEU A 207 19.21 -6.36 -9.89
C LEU A 207 20.65 -6.10 -10.37
N LEU A 208 20.91 -4.96 -11.02
CA LEU A 208 22.28 -4.55 -11.41
C LEU A 208 23.17 -4.30 -10.20
N GLU A 209 22.63 -3.63 -9.17
CA GLU A 209 23.38 -3.27 -7.97
C GLU A 209 23.64 -4.46 -7.02
N ASN A 210 22.70 -5.41 -6.94
CA ASN A 210 22.70 -6.44 -5.89
C ASN A 210 22.84 -7.88 -6.40
N ARG A 211 22.77 -8.13 -7.72
CA ARG A 211 22.83 -9.50 -8.28
C ARG A 211 23.79 -9.63 -9.45
N SER A 212 23.29 -9.61 -10.67
CA SER A 212 24.09 -9.78 -11.88
C SER A 212 23.50 -9.01 -13.06
N GLU A 213 24.37 -8.60 -13.96
CA GLU A 213 23.99 -7.93 -15.21
C GLU A 213 23.06 -8.79 -16.08
N GLU A 214 23.27 -10.12 -16.09
CA GLU A 214 22.40 -11.05 -16.84
C GLU A 214 20.96 -11.05 -16.33
N ALA A 215 20.75 -11.01 -15.00
CA ALA A 215 19.42 -10.94 -14.39
C ALA A 215 18.70 -9.66 -14.77
N ALA A 216 19.41 -8.52 -14.73
CA ALA A 216 18.87 -7.22 -15.11
C ALA A 216 18.52 -7.15 -16.61
N ARG A 217 19.42 -7.64 -17.50
CA ARG A 217 19.16 -7.72 -18.95
C ARG A 217 17.96 -8.59 -19.29
N LYS A 218 17.74 -9.67 -18.53
CA LYS A 218 16.59 -10.55 -18.72
C LYS A 218 15.29 -9.82 -18.41
N VAL A 219 15.23 -9.02 -17.35
CA VAL A 219 14.05 -8.22 -17.00
C VAL A 219 13.81 -7.10 -18.02
N MET A 220 14.87 -6.38 -18.43
CA MET A 220 14.77 -5.33 -19.47
C MET A 220 14.28 -5.81 -20.83
N LYS A 221 14.43 -7.10 -21.15
CA LYS A 221 13.89 -7.68 -22.40
C LYS A 221 12.42 -8.05 -22.30
N ILE A 222 11.85 -8.07 -21.09
CA ILE A 222 10.48 -8.49 -20.81
C ILE A 222 9.58 -7.25 -20.57
N THR A 223 10.16 -6.13 -20.20
CA THR A 223 9.51 -4.83 -20.03
C THR A 223 9.66 -3.96 -21.27
#